data_ada0a9f011c5942ede4745ed67a53c90
#
_entry.id   ada0a9f011c5942ede4745ed67a53c90
#
_cell.length_a   1.000
_cell.length_b   1.000
_cell.length_c   1.000
_cell.angle_alpha   90.00
_cell.angle_beta   90.00
_cell.angle_gamma   90.00
#
_symmetry.space_group_name_H-M   'P 1'
#
loop_
_entity.id
_entity.type
_entity.pdbx_description
1 polymer ?
#
loop_
_entity_poly.entity_id
_entity_poly.type
_entity_poly.pdbx_seq_one_letter_code
_entity_poly.pdbx_strand_id
1 'polypeptide(L)'
;MIARTKGPAGSVFLNQKRLFVTRCPSAELRMRPRTMRRGVPGIGAVGVGLLSFVVLWVQPLFAVQISDEGQGKRLYESQCGSCHGPLGNGGKGANLAQPRLRRATDDQALFNIIRRGIRGTEMPGSPLTPSQVSSIAAYVKTLGRIEPEDVPGDGIRGETAYARLNCARCHTVSGRGGSVGPDLDDIGARRSAAHLREALIEPEASLPNGFLQLRIVTKDGRTLTGIRLNEDGFSIQFRDLSGRFYSFWKDELDTIEQQWQRSPMVSYEARLTSDQTDDLVAYLVSLKGAQ
;
A
#
# COMPACT_ATOMS: atom_id res chain seq x y z
N MET A 1 -12.37 -64.49 -15.15
CA MET A 1 -11.21 -64.58 -16.07
C MET A 1 -10.46 -63.27 -15.99
N ILE A 2 -9.21 -63.34 -15.53
CA ILE A 2 -8.30 -62.25 -15.16
C ILE A 2 -7.52 -61.84 -16.41
N ALA A 3 -7.38 -60.58 -16.68
CA ALA A 3 -6.31 -60.07 -17.53
C ALA A 3 -5.74 -58.79 -16.93
N ARG A 4 -4.55 -58.92 -16.29
CA ARG A 4 -3.64 -57.83 -15.92
C ARG A 4 -2.81 -57.48 -17.15
N THR A 5 -2.72 -56.20 -17.50
CA THR A 5 -1.67 -55.70 -18.39
C THR A 5 -0.77 -54.73 -17.60
N LYS A 6 0.50 -55.09 -17.51
CA LYS A 6 1.62 -54.29 -17.02
C LYS A 6 1.99 -53.25 -18.08
N GLY A 7 2.12 -51.98 -17.71
CA GLY A 7 2.76 -50.94 -18.50
C GLY A 7 4.15 -50.65 -17.96
N PRO A 8 5.09 -50.12 -18.77
CA PRO A 8 6.50 -50.09 -18.48
C PRO A 8 6.94 -48.84 -17.66
N ALA A 9 8.02 -49.05 -16.93
CA ALA A 9 8.75 -48.06 -16.16
C ALA A 9 9.32 -46.93 -17.01
N GLY A 10 9.03 -45.71 -16.68
CA GLY A 10 9.61 -44.50 -17.24
C GLY A 10 10.66 -43.93 -16.29
N SER A 11 11.85 -43.76 -16.80
CA SER A 11 13.08 -43.30 -16.18
C SER A 11 13.00 -41.89 -15.61
N VAL A 12 13.50 -41.78 -14.37
CA VAL A 12 13.74 -40.48 -13.67
C VAL A 12 14.99 -39.83 -14.29
N PHE A 13 14.83 -38.70 -14.96
CA PHE A 13 15.93 -37.81 -15.33
C PHE A 13 16.21 -36.83 -14.18
N LEU A 14 17.28 -37.07 -13.44
CA LEU A 14 17.89 -36.12 -12.53
C LEU A 14 18.67 -35.06 -13.31
N ASN A 15 18.14 -33.85 -13.38
CA ASN A 15 18.82 -32.72 -13.98
C ASN A 15 19.63 -31.98 -12.89
N GLN A 16 20.92 -32.28 -12.80
CA GLN A 16 21.88 -31.56 -11.98
C GLN A 16 22.17 -30.18 -12.58
N LYS A 17 21.60 -29.13 -12.02
CA LYS A 17 22.03 -27.77 -12.28
C LYS A 17 23.30 -27.46 -11.50
N ARG A 18 24.43 -27.35 -12.21
CA ARG A 18 25.73 -26.86 -11.70
C ARG A 18 25.58 -25.44 -11.16
N LEU A 19 25.91 -25.27 -9.90
CA LEU A 19 26.12 -23.94 -9.31
C LEU A 19 27.43 -23.38 -9.89
N PHE A 20 27.36 -22.33 -10.65
CA PHE A 20 28.50 -21.47 -10.99
C PHE A 20 28.74 -20.51 -9.81
N VAL A 21 29.77 -20.80 -9.02
CA VAL A 21 30.30 -19.85 -8.03
C VAL A 21 31.28 -18.95 -8.77
N THR A 22 30.90 -17.74 -9.09
CA THR A 22 31.79 -16.70 -9.57
C THR A 22 32.55 -16.11 -8.36
N ARG A 23 33.84 -16.43 -8.26
CA ARG A 23 34.75 -15.77 -7.34
C ARG A 23 35.00 -14.34 -7.79
N CYS A 24 34.69 -13.35 -6.91
CA CYS A 24 35.21 -12.00 -7.04
C CYS A 24 36.73 -11.99 -6.75
N PRO A 25 37.53 -11.30 -7.55
CA PRO A 25 38.94 -11.08 -7.24
C PRO A 25 39.08 -9.98 -6.20
N SER A 26 39.75 -10.31 -5.10
CA SER A 26 40.19 -9.39 -4.06
C SER A 26 41.25 -8.45 -4.61
N ALA A 27 40.91 -7.15 -4.70
CA ALA A 27 41.88 -6.11 -5.00
C ALA A 27 42.69 -5.77 -3.72
N GLU A 28 43.88 -6.24 -3.61
CA GLU A 28 44.86 -5.81 -2.59
C GLU A 28 45.30 -4.38 -2.90
N LEU A 29 44.88 -3.41 -2.09
CA LEU A 29 45.42 -2.06 -2.10
C LEU A 29 46.77 -2.09 -1.34
N ARG A 30 47.89 -2.15 -2.08
CA ARG A 30 49.24 -1.93 -1.52
C ARG A 30 49.40 -0.42 -1.23
N MET A 31 49.39 -0.06 0.03
CA MET A 31 49.89 1.24 0.50
C MET A 31 51.42 1.27 0.39
N ARG A 32 51.95 2.18 -0.41
CA ARG A 32 53.38 2.52 -0.42
C ARG A 32 53.65 3.61 0.63
N PRO A 33 54.63 3.47 1.50
CA PRO A 33 55.04 4.53 2.42
C PRO A 33 55.81 5.61 1.66
N ARG A 34 55.36 6.88 1.79
CA ARG A 34 56.11 8.05 1.35
C ARG A 34 57.14 8.40 2.41
N THR A 35 58.40 8.28 2.05
CA THR A 35 59.56 8.73 2.84
C THR A 35 59.59 10.23 2.95
N MET A 36 59.59 10.74 4.18
CA MET A 36 59.91 12.15 4.51
C MET A 36 61.39 12.40 4.30
N ARG A 37 61.77 13.28 3.39
CA ARG A 37 63.09 13.92 3.36
C ARG A 37 63.11 15.16 4.25
N ARG A 38 63.86 15.11 5.32
CA ARG A 38 64.28 16.23 6.12
C ARG A 38 65.36 17.01 5.36
N GLY A 39 65.15 18.30 5.23
CA GLY A 39 66.18 19.26 4.80
C GLY A 39 66.06 20.55 5.60
N VAL A 40 66.99 20.85 6.42
CA VAL A 40 67.29 22.13 7.11
C VAL A 40 68.82 22.28 6.94
N PRO A 41 69.43 23.49 6.92
CA PRO A 41 69.00 24.83 7.27
C PRO A 41 69.46 25.95 6.30
N GLY A 42 68.98 27.18 6.54
CA GLY A 42 69.55 28.40 5.99
C GLY A 42 69.06 29.63 6.77
N ILE A 43 69.94 30.13 7.62
CA ILE A 43 69.76 31.35 8.43
C ILE A 43 69.91 32.57 7.51
N GLY A 44 68.99 33.51 7.57
CA GLY A 44 69.10 34.84 6.97
C GLY A 44 68.10 35.76 7.60
N ALA A 45 68.56 36.63 8.53
CA ALA A 45 67.82 37.72 9.13
C ALA A 45 67.64 38.85 8.12
N VAL A 46 66.51 39.56 8.18
CA VAL A 46 66.36 41.04 8.28
C VAL A 46 64.85 41.35 8.29
N GLY A 47 64.45 42.13 9.25
CA GLY A 47 63.07 42.53 9.59
C GLY A 47 62.35 43.35 8.54
N VAL A 48 61.07 43.39 8.73
CA VAL A 48 60.16 44.56 8.65
C VAL A 48 58.79 44.03 9.03
N GLY A 49 58.15 44.67 9.97
CA GLY A 49 56.85 44.29 10.50
C GLY A 49 55.74 44.40 9.46
N LEU A 50 54.94 43.38 9.43
CA LEU A 50 53.63 43.43 8.79
C LEU A 50 52.63 42.73 9.74
N LEU A 51 51.74 43.53 10.27
CA LEU A 51 50.56 43.12 10.98
C LEU A 51 49.79 42.14 10.09
N SER A 52 49.95 40.84 10.33
CA SER A 52 49.14 39.80 9.70
C SER A 52 47.74 39.82 10.35
N PHE A 53 46.80 40.45 9.66
CA PHE A 53 45.37 40.25 9.88
C PHE A 53 45.07 38.76 9.64
N VAL A 54 44.97 38.00 10.69
CA VAL A 54 44.38 36.65 10.64
C VAL A 54 42.87 36.84 10.46
N VAL A 55 42.45 36.90 9.19
CA VAL A 55 41.04 36.76 8.85
C VAL A 55 40.64 35.31 9.13
N LEU A 56 40.12 35.06 10.32
CA LEU A 56 39.41 33.86 10.65
C LEU A 56 38.23 33.75 9.69
N TRP A 57 38.37 32.95 8.65
CA TRP A 57 37.27 32.52 7.81
C TRP A 57 36.38 31.62 8.69
N VAL A 58 35.39 32.24 9.38
CA VAL A 58 34.29 31.50 9.97
C VAL A 58 33.47 30.99 8.79
N GLN A 59 33.74 29.75 8.40
CA GLN A 59 32.87 29.06 7.44
C GLN A 59 31.52 28.88 8.14
N PRO A 60 30.42 29.45 7.59
CA PRO A 60 29.09 29.12 8.11
C PRO A 60 28.88 27.62 7.89
N LEU A 61 28.86 26.86 8.96
CA LEU A 61 28.33 25.49 8.95
C LEU A 61 26.86 25.61 8.53
N PHE A 62 26.57 25.47 7.25
CA PHE A 62 25.24 25.23 6.76
C PHE A 62 24.80 23.91 7.36
N ALA A 63 24.22 23.96 8.55
CA ALA A 63 23.45 22.86 9.07
C ALA A 63 22.30 22.66 8.09
N VAL A 64 22.41 21.63 7.24
CA VAL A 64 21.27 21.16 6.42
C VAL A 64 20.16 20.85 7.40
N GLN A 65 19.21 21.75 7.51
CA GLN A 65 17.98 21.48 8.26
C GLN A 65 17.19 20.46 7.46
N ILE A 66 17.35 19.20 7.86
CA ILE A 66 16.52 18.11 7.35
C ILE A 66 15.13 18.39 7.89
N SER A 67 14.17 18.63 7.00
CA SER A 67 12.78 18.82 7.39
C SER A 67 12.30 17.62 8.20
N ASP A 68 11.45 17.86 9.19
CA ASP A 68 10.86 16.78 10.03
C ASP A 68 10.27 15.65 9.18
N GLU A 69 9.71 15.97 8.02
CA GLU A 69 9.15 15.01 7.07
C GLU A 69 10.22 14.10 6.44
N GLY A 70 11.35 14.64 6.04
CA GLY A 70 12.48 13.87 5.52
C GLY A 70 13.09 12.94 6.57
N GLN A 71 13.11 13.35 7.84
CA GLN A 71 13.51 12.49 8.94
C GLN A 71 12.49 11.38 9.18
N GLY A 72 11.20 11.72 9.21
CA GLY A 72 10.11 10.77 9.38
C GLY A 72 10.12 9.66 8.34
N LYS A 73 10.33 10.02 7.06
CA LYS A 73 10.46 9.06 5.96
C LYS A 73 11.60 8.07 6.18
N ARG A 74 12.82 8.54 6.45
CA ARG A 74 13.98 7.66 6.68
C ARG A 74 13.79 6.72 7.87
N LEU A 75 13.25 7.24 8.96
CA LEU A 75 12.94 6.44 10.14
C LEU A 75 11.87 5.40 9.85
N TYR A 76 10.85 5.77 9.11
CA TYR A 76 9.79 4.86 8.67
C TYR A 76 10.36 3.73 7.80
N GLU A 77 11.13 4.06 6.78
CA GLU A 77 11.73 3.08 5.87
C GLU A 77 12.62 2.08 6.61
N SER A 78 13.40 2.56 7.59
CA SER A 78 14.33 1.71 8.35
C SER A 78 13.66 0.87 9.45
N GLN A 79 12.60 1.37 10.08
CA GLN A 79 11.99 0.74 11.27
C GLN A 79 10.63 0.10 11.02
N CYS A 80 9.87 0.64 10.07
CA CYS A 80 8.47 0.29 9.86
C CYS A 80 8.23 -0.39 8.50
N GLY A 81 9.03 -0.01 7.49
CA GLY A 81 8.83 -0.43 6.10
C GLY A 81 8.90 -1.94 5.89
N SER A 82 9.66 -2.68 6.71
CA SER A 82 9.74 -4.16 6.62
C SER A 82 8.41 -4.87 6.89
N CYS A 83 7.55 -4.27 7.72
CA CYS A 83 6.24 -4.82 8.04
C CYS A 83 5.12 -4.12 7.29
N HIS A 84 5.16 -2.78 7.20
CA HIS A 84 4.09 -1.99 6.60
C HIS A 84 4.27 -1.69 5.10
N GLY A 85 5.37 -2.16 4.50
CA GLY A 85 5.74 -1.84 3.12
C GLY A 85 6.45 -0.48 3.01
N PRO A 86 7.37 -0.31 2.03
CA PRO A 86 8.16 0.92 1.88
C PRO A 86 7.30 2.16 1.58
N LEU A 87 6.15 1.97 0.93
CA LEU A 87 5.16 3.01 0.63
C LEU A 87 3.93 2.95 1.56
N GLY A 88 4.00 2.19 2.65
CA GLY A 88 2.88 2.04 3.56
C GLY A 88 1.74 1.17 3.06
N ASN A 89 1.89 0.52 1.92
CA ASN A 89 0.84 -0.26 1.25
C ASN A 89 0.52 -1.61 1.92
N GLY A 90 1.17 -1.90 3.04
CA GLY A 90 0.94 -3.13 3.80
C GLY A 90 1.97 -4.22 3.51
N GLY A 91 1.83 -5.30 4.23
CA GLY A 91 2.68 -6.49 4.19
C GLY A 91 2.27 -7.40 5.33
N LYS A 92 3.20 -7.75 6.24
CA LYS A 92 2.84 -8.37 7.53
C LYS A 92 2.00 -7.42 8.39
N GLY A 93 2.33 -6.12 8.37
CA GLY A 93 1.61 -5.06 9.03
C GLY A 93 0.47 -4.51 8.19
N ALA A 94 -0.40 -3.71 8.82
CA ALA A 94 -1.52 -3.07 8.16
C ALA A 94 -1.08 -2.11 7.06
N ASN A 95 -1.92 -1.92 6.04
CA ASN A 95 -1.78 -0.85 5.08
C ASN A 95 -1.97 0.50 5.79
N LEU A 96 -0.96 1.36 5.74
CA LEU A 96 -0.93 2.71 6.30
C LEU A 96 -1.17 3.79 5.23
N ALA A 97 -1.07 3.44 3.95
CA ALA A 97 -1.39 4.34 2.84
C ALA A 97 -2.92 4.45 2.66
N GLN A 98 -3.57 4.88 3.72
CA GLN A 98 -5.01 5.10 3.79
C GLN A 98 -5.28 6.44 4.49
N PRO A 99 -6.28 7.23 4.03
CA PRO A 99 -6.59 8.53 4.61
C PRO A 99 -7.04 8.44 6.07
N ARG A 100 -7.60 7.30 6.44
CA ARG A 100 -7.99 6.99 7.82
C ARG A 100 -7.40 5.68 8.29
N LEU A 101 -6.67 5.76 9.37
CA LEU A 101 -6.14 4.59 10.05
C LEU A 101 -7.17 4.11 11.09
N ARG A 102 -7.69 2.90 10.93
CA ARG A 102 -8.79 2.36 11.75
C ARG A 102 -8.55 2.42 13.26
N ARG A 103 -7.29 2.34 13.71
CA ARG A 103 -6.90 2.35 15.13
C ARG A 103 -6.29 3.67 15.60
N ALA A 104 -5.91 4.55 14.68
CA ALA A 104 -5.37 5.87 14.95
C ALA A 104 -6.39 6.92 14.51
N THR A 105 -7.33 7.23 15.40
CA THR A 105 -8.42 8.16 15.13
C THR A 105 -7.98 9.62 15.13
N ASP A 106 -6.83 9.90 15.77
CA ASP A 106 -6.23 11.21 15.87
C ASP A 106 -4.69 11.10 15.98
N ASP A 107 -4.02 12.25 16.02
CA ASP A 107 -2.56 12.33 16.08
C ASP A 107 -1.97 11.73 17.36
N GLN A 108 -2.66 11.91 18.47
CA GLN A 108 -2.23 11.37 19.76
C GLN A 108 -2.36 9.84 19.78
N ALA A 109 -3.43 9.31 19.21
CA ALA A 109 -3.62 7.86 19.06
C ALA A 109 -2.54 7.26 18.18
N LEU A 110 -2.22 7.91 17.03
CA LEU A 110 -1.14 7.47 16.14
C LEU A 110 0.22 7.47 16.85
N PHE A 111 0.55 8.58 17.53
CA PHE A 111 1.76 8.69 18.34
C PHE A 111 1.85 7.57 19.38
N ASN A 112 0.78 7.33 20.13
CA ASN A 112 0.74 6.30 21.17
C ASN A 112 0.89 4.89 20.59
N ILE A 113 0.29 4.60 19.43
CA ILE A 113 0.45 3.33 18.75
C ILE A 113 1.90 3.11 18.33
N ILE A 114 2.55 4.09 17.72
CA ILE A 114 3.95 3.97 17.33
C ILE A 114 4.84 3.81 18.57
N ARG A 115 4.58 4.60 19.62
CA ARG A 115 5.40 4.61 20.85
C ARG A 115 5.28 3.32 21.66
N ARG A 116 4.05 2.78 21.80
CA ARG A 116 3.73 1.68 22.74
C ARG A 116 3.45 0.36 22.04
N GLY A 117 3.28 0.36 20.71
CA GLY A 117 2.79 -0.78 19.97
C GLY A 117 1.32 -1.08 20.21
N ILE A 118 0.87 -2.22 19.72
CA ILE A 118 -0.51 -2.70 19.90
C ILE A 118 -0.46 -4.04 20.64
N ARG A 119 -0.93 -4.06 21.88
CA ARG A 119 -0.92 -5.26 22.73
C ARG A 119 -1.66 -6.41 22.04
N GLY A 120 -1.08 -7.60 22.12
CA GLY A 120 -1.64 -8.81 21.51
C GLY A 120 -1.49 -8.89 20.00
N THR A 121 -0.62 -8.07 19.41
CA THR A 121 -0.27 -8.10 17.98
C THR A 121 1.24 -8.09 17.78
N GLU A 122 1.69 -8.32 16.55
CA GLU A 122 3.11 -8.22 16.15
C GLU A 122 3.62 -6.77 16.02
N MET A 123 2.78 -5.75 16.24
CA MET A 123 3.20 -4.34 16.23
C MET A 123 3.91 -4.00 17.56
N PRO A 124 5.24 -3.97 17.61
CA PRO A 124 5.97 -3.65 18.83
C PRO A 124 5.94 -2.15 19.12
N GLY A 125 6.23 -1.77 20.36
CA GLY A 125 6.53 -0.38 20.69
C GLY A 125 7.90 0.03 20.14
N SER A 126 8.05 1.32 19.83
CA SER A 126 9.29 1.87 19.30
C SER A 126 10.18 2.43 20.43
N PRO A 127 11.49 2.12 20.46
CA PRO A 127 12.45 2.69 21.40
C PRO A 127 12.88 4.12 21.03
N LEU A 128 12.36 4.68 19.95
CA LEU A 128 12.73 6.01 19.45
C LEU A 128 12.32 7.13 20.41
N THR A 129 12.99 8.27 20.31
CA THR A 129 12.65 9.47 21.08
C THR A 129 11.25 9.99 20.70
N PRO A 130 10.58 10.75 21.59
CA PRO A 130 9.29 11.34 21.26
C PRO A 130 9.29 12.19 19.98
N SER A 131 10.35 12.95 19.72
CA SER A 131 10.52 13.75 18.51
C SER A 131 10.58 12.85 17.26
N GLN A 132 11.36 11.78 17.29
CA GLN A 132 11.46 10.82 16.19
C GLN A 132 10.11 10.11 15.91
N VAL A 133 9.39 9.76 16.98
CA VAL A 133 8.04 9.19 16.85
C VAL A 133 7.08 10.19 16.21
N SER A 134 7.15 11.47 16.61
CA SER A 134 6.35 12.54 15.99
C SER A 134 6.67 12.71 14.50
N SER A 135 7.95 12.67 14.13
CA SER A 135 8.37 12.75 12.70
C SER A 135 7.84 11.55 11.90
N ILE A 136 7.88 10.33 12.46
CA ILE A 136 7.28 9.16 11.82
C ILE A 136 5.76 9.33 11.69
N ALA A 137 5.07 9.77 12.73
CA ALA A 137 3.63 9.99 12.69
C ALA A 137 3.23 11.02 11.62
N ALA A 138 3.99 12.12 11.52
CA ALA A 138 3.80 13.11 10.46
C ALA A 138 3.97 12.49 9.06
N TYR A 139 5.02 11.69 8.84
CA TYR A 139 5.23 11.01 7.56
C TYR A 139 4.13 9.98 7.27
N VAL A 140 3.71 9.17 8.24
CA VAL A 140 2.62 8.19 8.07
C VAL A 140 1.33 8.87 7.61
N LYS A 141 1.03 10.07 8.12
CA LYS A 141 -0.13 10.85 7.68
C LYS A 141 -0.04 11.31 6.21
N THR A 142 1.16 11.39 5.64
CA THR A 142 1.31 11.73 4.22
C THR A 142 1.11 10.53 3.30
N LEU A 143 1.31 9.29 3.79
CA LEU A 143 1.21 8.07 2.98
C LEU A 143 -0.20 7.85 2.40
N GLY A 144 -1.22 8.29 3.10
CA GLY A 144 -2.62 8.16 2.64
C GLY A 144 -3.17 9.41 1.96
N ARG A 145 -2.35 10.46 1.80
CA ARG A 145 -2.81 11.67 1.10
C ARG A 145 -2.88 11.43 -0.39
N ILE A 146 -4.03 11.78 -0.94
CA ILE A 146 -4.19 12.01 -2.37
C ILE A 146 -4.19 13.53 -2.52
N GLU A 147 -3.26 14.05 -3.32
CA GLU A 147 -3.21 15.47 -3.62
C GLU A 147 -4.56 15.93 -4.19
N PRO A 148 -5.02 17.14 -3.86
CA PRO A 148 -6.20 17.70 -4.48
C PRO A 148 -6.05 17.70 -6.00
N GLU A 149 -6.92 16.99 -6.68
CA GLU A 149 -6.93 16.89 -8.13
C GLU A 149 -8.06 17.79 -8.64
N ASP A 150 -7.72 18.70 -9.55
CA ASP A 150 -8.73 19.48 -10.27
C ASP A 150 -9.31 18.57 -11.35
N VAL A 151 -10.55 18.16 -11.15
CA VAL A 151 -11.23 17.24 -12.06
C VAL A 151 -12.30 17.99 -12.86
N PRO A 152 -12.39 17.74 -14.17
CA PRO A 152 -13.50 18.27 -14.95
C PRO A 152 -14.82 17.69 -14.44
N GLY A 153 -15.90 18.42 -14.65
CA GLY A 153 -17.24 17.98 -14.26
C GLY A 153 -17.81 18.71 -13.05
N ASP A 154 -19.09 18.49 -12.81
CA ASP A 154 -19.87 19.11 -11.76
C ASP A 154 -20.33 18.05 -10.75
N GLY A 155 -19.86 18.16 -9.51
CA GLY A 155 -20.18 17.21 -8.43
C GLY A 155 -21.68 17.13 -8.10
N ILE A 156 -22.45 18.20 -8.29
CA ILE A 156 -23.91 18.22 -8.03
C ILE A 156 -24.62 17.38 -9.10
N ARG A 157 -24.23 17.55 -10.36
CA ARG A 157 -24.75 16.69 -11.44
C ARG A 157 -24.30 15.25 -11.27
N GLY A 158 -23.07 15.07 -10.75
CA GLY A 158 -22.53 13.75 -10.42
C GLY A 158 -23.32 13.04 -9.31
N GLU A 159 -23.72 13.75 -8.25
CA GLU A 159 -24.60 13.21 -7.21
C GLU A 159 -25.96 12.80 -7.78
N THR A 160 -26.52 13.62 -8.67
CA THR A 160 -27.76 13.30 -9.38
C THR A 160 -27.59 12.04 -10.24
N ALA A 161 -26.46 11.91 -10.94
CA ALA A 161 -26.13 10.72 -11.72
C ALA A 161 -25.96 9.48 -10.82
N TYR A 162 -25.30 9.61 -9.67
CA TYR A 162 -25.13 8.55 -8.67
C TYR A 162 -26.49 8.00 -8.22
N ALA A 163 -27.44 8.89 -7.89
CA ALA A 163 -28.80 8.52 -7.50
C ALA A 163 -29.57 7.86 -8.65
N ARG A 164 -29.53 8.45 -9.84
CA ARG A 164 -30.23 7.94 -11.04
C ARG A 164 -29.76 6.55 -11.46
N LEU A 165 -28.45 6.29 -11.36
CA LEU A 165 -27.83 5.00 -11.69
C LEU A 165 -28.00 3.97 -10.58
N ASN A 166 -28.60 4.36 -9.46
CA ASN A 166 -28.88 3.50 -8.31
C ASN A 166 -27.58 2.87 -7.72
N CYS A 167 -26.49 3.63 -7.69
CA CYS A 167 -25.21 3.19 -7.14
C CYS A 167 -25.34 2.83 -5.64
N ALA A 168 -26.21 3.52 -4.91
CA ALA A 168 -26.53 3.26 -3.52
C ALA A 168 -27.13 1.87 -3.26
N ARG A 169 -27.57 1.14 -4.28
CA ARG A 169 -27.99 -0.26 -4.10
C ARG A 169 -26.85 -1.16 -3.59
N CYS A 170 -25.63 -0.86 -4.00
CA CYS A 170 -24.44 -1.65 -3.65
C CYS A 170 -23.49 -0.91 -2.75
N HIS A 171 -23.38 0.41 -2.87
CA HIS A 171 -22.41 1.25 -2.17
C HIS A 171 -23.05 2.07 -1.07
N THR A 172 -22.28 2.27 0.02
CA THR A 172 -22.65 3.18 1.11
C THR A 172 -22.00 4.54 0.89
N VAL A 173 -22.79 5.62 1.05
CA VAL A 173 -22.32 7.01 1.17
C VAL A 173 -23.05 7.65 2.35
N SER A 174 -22.31 8.29 3.25
CA SER A 174 -22.85 8.93 4.48
C SER A 174 -23.71 7.98 5.31
N GLY A 175 -23.30 6.72 5.42
CA GLY A 175 -23.99 5.68 6.17
C GLY A 175 -25.30 5.20 5.51
N ARG A 176 -25.60 5.60 4.28
CA ARG A 176 -26.80 5.22 3.53
C ARG A 176 -26.42 4.40 2.31
N GLY A 177 -27.15 3.31 2.07
CA GLY A 177 -26.94 2.45 0.91
C GLY A 177 -26.66 1.01 1.26
N GLY A 178 -26.28 0.24 0.22
CA GLY A 178 -25.92 -1.17 0.34
C GLY A 178 -24.48 -1.38 0.77
N SER A 179 -24.20 -2.59 1.22
CA SER A 179 -22.85 -2.99 1.68
C SER A 179 -22.22 -4.08 0.82
N VAL A 180 -22.77 -4.33 -0.36
CA VAL A 180 -22.24 -5.33 -1.31
C VAL A 180 -21.00 -4.82 -2.00
N GLY A 181 -20.97 -3.53 -2.37
CA GLY A 181 -19.81 -2.83 -2.87
C GLY A 181 -18.98 -2.18 -1.75
N PRO A 182 -17.80 -1.62 -2.08
CA PRO A 182 -17.02 -0.80 -1.16
C PRO A 182 -17.79 0.40 -0.63
N ASP A 183 -17.50 0.77 0.62
CA ASP A 183 -17.90 2.05 1.18
C ASP A 183 -17.20 3.19 0.42
N LEU A 184 -17.96 4.22 0.06
CA LEU A 184 -17.51 5.36 -0.73
C LEU A 184 -17.42 6.66 0.09
N ASP A 185 -17.68 6.66 1.40
CA ASP A 185 -17.68 7.87 2.23
C ASP A 185 -16.38 8.70 2.08
N ASP A 186 -15.26 8.04 1.94
CA ASP A 186 -13.94 8.66 1.83
C ASP A 186 -13.20 8.28 0.54
N ILE A 187 -13.92 7.84 -0.48
CA ILE A 187 -13.31 7.27 -1.69
C ILE A 187 -12.43 8.29 -2.42
N GLY A 188 -12.84 9.54 -2.48
CA GLY A 188 -12.08 10.62 -3.10
C GLY A 188 -10.81 10.98 -2.34
N ALA A 189 -10.67 10.57 -1.07
CA ALA A 189 -9.43 10.67 -0.34
C ALA A 189 -8.53 9.44 -0.53
N ARG A 190 -9.06 8.32 -1.06
CA ARG A 190 -8.36 7.04 -1.22
C ARG A 190 -7.97 6.69 -2.65
N ARG A 191 -8.60 7.33 -3.64
CA ARG A 191 -8.43 7.01 -5.07
C ARG A 191 -8.33 8.29 -5.89
N SER A 192 -7.46 8.28 -6.89
CA SER A 192 -7.36 9.35 -7.89
C SER A 192 -8.59 9.38 -8.80
N ALA A 193 -8.85 10.51 -9.44
CA ALA A 193 -9.91 10.63 -10.43
C ALA A 193 -9.75 9.62 -11.59
N ALA A 194 -8.52 9.41 -12.05
CA ALA A 194 -8.21 8.43 -13.08
C ALA A 194 -8.63 7.00 -12.68
N HIS A 195 -8.31 6.58 -11.45
CA HIS A 195 -8.72 5.26 -10.94
C HIS A 195 -10.24 5.17 -10.77
N LEU A 196 -10.91 6.23 -10.32
CA LEU A 196 -12.37 6.25 -10.19
C LEU A 196 -13.04 6.14 -11.55
N ARG A 197 -12.49 6.82 -12.56
CA ARG A 197 -12.95 6.70 -13.95
C ARG A 197 -12.78 5.27 -14.47
N GLU A 198 -11.59 4.70 -14.33
CA GLU A 198 -11.31 3.31 -14.71
C GLU A 198 -12.30 2.34 -14.06
N ALA A 199 -12.55 2.46 -12.75
CA ALA A 199 -13.49 1.59 -12.03
C ALA A 199 -14.94 1.70 -12.53
N LEU A 200 -15.35 2.84 -13.10
CA LEU A 200 -16.66 3.01 -13.72
C LEU A 200 -16.75 2.37 -15.10
N ILE A 201 -15.68 2.42 -15.88
CA ILE A 201 -15.62 1.96 -17.26
C ILE A 201 -15.20 0.49 -17.34
N GLU A 202 -14.15 0.14 -16.61
CA GLU A 202 -13.55 -1.19 -16.58
C GLU A 202 -13.49 -1.75 -15.14
N PRO A 203 -14.62 -2.06 -14.52
CA PRO A 203 -14.67 -2.45 -13.11
C PRO A 203 -13.94 -3.77 -12.79
N GLU A 204 -13.52 -4.52 -13.78
CA GLU A 204 -12.71 -5.73 -13.65
C GLU A 204 -11.20 -5.45 -13.70
N ALA A 205 -10.76 -4.26 -14.16
CA ALA A 205 -9.35 -3.92 -14.29
C ALA A 205 -8.62 -3.87 -12.93
N SER A 206 -9.30 -3.42 -11.88
CA SER A 206 -8.71 -3.29 -10.55
C SER A 206 -9.73 -3.60 -9.44
N LEU A 207 -9.76 -4.84 -8.98
CA LEU A 207 -10.66 -5.26 -7.91
C LEU A 207 -10.09 -4.90 -6.54
N PRO A 208 -10.90 -4.26 -5.65
CA PRO A 208 -10.48 -4.00 -4.28
C PRO A 208 -10.26 -5.29 -3.50
N ASN A 209 -9.28 -5.29 -2.60
CA ASN A 209 -9.09 -6.40 -1.67
C ASN A 209 -10.38 -6.67 -0.87
N GLY A 210 -10.74 -7.94 -0.71
CA GLY A 210 -11.93 -8.36 0.03
C GLY A 210 -13.20 -8.46 -0.83
N PHE A 211 -13.13 -8.18 -2.14
CA PHE A 211 -14.27 -8.31 -3.05
C PHE A 211 -14.16 -9.46 -4.05
N LEU A 212 -13.47 -10.54 -3.65
CA LEU A 212 -13.41 -11.76 -4.46
C LEU A 212 -14.80 -12.36 -4.63
N GLN A 213 -15.25 -12.48 -5.87
CA GLN A 213 -16.50 -13.10 -6.20
C GLN A 213 -16.36 -14.63 -6.20
N LEU A 214 -17.38 -15.31 -5.67
CA LEU A 214 -17.50 -16.77 -5.65
C LEU A 214 -18.74 -17.19 -6.43
N ARG A 215 -18.61 -18.35 -7.09
CA ARG A 215 -19.75 -19.16 -7.55
C ARG A 215 -19.68 -20.49 -6.80
N ILE A 216 -20.77 -20.83 -6.10
CA ILE A 216 -20.87 -22.00 -5.25
C ILE A 216 -22.04 -22.86 -5.72
N VAL A 217 -21.82 -24.16 -5.81
CA VAL A 217 -22.88 -25.15 -6.00
C VAL A 217 -22.95 -26.01 -4.74
N THR A 218 -24.12 -26.04 -4.12
CA THR A 218 -24.39 -26.89 -2.95
C THR A 218 -24.77 -28.32 -3.37
N LYS A 219 -24.60 -29.30 -2.50
CA LYS A 219 -24.96 -30.71 -2.77
C LYS A 219 -26.45 -30.90 -3.06
N ASP A 220 -27.31 -30.01 -2.61
CA ASP A 220 -28.72 -29.97 -2.95
C ASP A 220 -29.04 -29.31 -4.30
N GLY A 221 -27.99 -28.94 -5.08
CA GLY A 221 -28.09 -28.41 -6.45
C GLY A 221 -28.32 -26.91 -6.57
N ARG A 222 -28.34 -26.16 -5.47
CA ARG A 222 -28.47 -24.69 -5.55
C ARG A 222 -27.16 -24.04 -6.05
N THR A 223 -27.27 -23.11 -6.96
CA THR A 223 -26.15 -22.26 -7.38
C THR A 223 -26.28 -20.91 -6.73
N LEU A 224 -25.25 -20.49 -6.00
CA LEU A 224 -25.17 -19.23 -5.30
C LEU A 224 -23.95 -18.44 -5.80
N THR A 225 -24.10 -17.12 -5.92
CA THR A 225 -23.00 -16.20 -6.28
C THR A 225 -22.92 -15.09 -5.26
N GLY A 226 -21.72 -14.72 -4.84
CA GLY A 226 -21.57 -13.67 -3.86
C GLY A 226 -20.11 -13.26 -3.64
N ILE A 227 -19.91 -12.36 -2.70
CA ILE A 227 -18.59 -11.86 -2.31
C ILE A 227 -18.11 -12.64 -1.10
N ARG A 228 -16.91 -13.22 -1.19
CA ARG A 228 -16.25 -13.91 -0.08
C ARG A 228 -15.99 -12.95 1.07
N LEU A 229 -16.41 -13.35 2.26
CA LEU A 229 -16.15 -12.61 3.51
C LEU A 229 -15.04 -13.26 4.32
N ASN A 230 -15.12 -14.61 4.45
CA ASN A 230 -14.12 -15.39 5.14
C ASN A 230 -14.06 -16.80 4.55
N GLU A 231 -12.91 -17.44 4.68
CA GLU A 231 -12.69 -18.83 4.25
C GLU A 231 -11.54 -19.41 5.05
N ASP A 232 -11.75 -20.62 5.56
CA ASP A 232 -10.71 -21.43 6.20
C ASP A 232 -10.63 -22.84 5.58
N GLY A 233 -9.93 -23.77 6.23
CA GLY A 233 -9.80 -25.14 5.73
C GLY A 233 -11.11 -25.92 5.69
N PHE A 234 -12.13 -25.53 6.46
CA PHE A 234 -13.35 -26.31 6.69
C PHE A 234 -14.62 -25.58 6.27
N SER A 235 -14.64 -24.25 6.33
CA SER A 235 -15.83 -23.45 6.12
C SER A 235 -15.60 -22.26 5.18
N ILE A 236 -16.68 -21.74 4.63
CA ILE A 236 -16.70 -20.56 3.80
C ILE A 236 -17.90 -19.67 4.13
N GLN A 237 -17.67 -18.38 4.28
CA GLN A 237 -18.69 -17.38 4.49
C GLN A 237 -18.65 -16.37 3.34
N PHE A 238 -19.81 -16.09 2.80
CA PHE A 238 -19.98 -15.12 1.73
C PHE A 238 -21.31 -14.39 1.85
N ARG A 239 -21.41 -13.29 1.14
CA ARG A 239 -22.62 -12.50 1.03
C ARG A 239 -23.03 -12.42 -0.42
N ASP A 240 -24.31 -12.73 -0.71
CA ASP A 240 -24.82 -12.60 -2.07
C ASP A 240 -25.03 -11.12 -2.46
N LEU A 241 -25.37 -10.89 -3.73
CA LEU A 241 -25.59 -9.56 -4.26
C LEU A 241 -26.87 -8.88 -3.74
N SER A 242 -27.74 -9.59 -3.01
CA SER A 242 -28.85 -9.03 -2.26
C SER A 242 -28.48 -8.59 -0.85
N GLY A 243 -27.26 -8.88 -0.41
CA GLY A 243 -26.77 -8.58 0.93
C GLY A 243 -27.00 -9.71 1.94
N ARG A 244 -27.57 -10.85 1.53
CA ARG A 244 -27.79 -11.99 2.43
C ARG A 244 -26.50 -12.72 2.72
N PHE A 245 -26.29 -13.06 3.99
CA PHE A 245 -25.13 -13.82 4.45
C PHE A 245 -25.39 -15.32 4.36
N TYR A 246 -24.35 -16.05 3.94
CA TYR A 246 -24.31 -17.50 3.90
C TYR A 246 -23.06 -18.00 4.60
N SER A 247 -23.22 -19.14 5.30
CA SER A 247 -22.12 -19.87 5.91
C SER A 247 -22.36 -21.36 5.62
N PHE A 248 -21.36 -22.01 5.06
CA PHE A 248 -21.38 -23.42 4.74
C PHE A 248 -20.14 -24.11 5.26
N TRP A 249 -20.30 -25.38 5.67
CA TRP A 249 -19.16 -26.27 5.71
C TRP A 249 -18.79 -26.64 4.27
N LYS A 250 -17.51 -26.83 3.99
CA LYS A 250 -17.05 -27.14 2.62
C LYS A 250 -17.52 -28.50 2.14
N ASP A 251 -17.78 -29.43 3.09
CA ASP A 251 -18.33 -30.74 2.80
C ASP A 251 -19.84 -30.73 2.43
N GLU A 252 -20.54 -29.61 2.64
CA GLU A 252 -21.92 -29.42 2.16
C GLU A 252 -21.96 -28.93 0.70
N LEU A 253 -20.80 -28.59 0.13
CA LEU A 253 -20.67 -28.00 -1.19
C LEU A 253 -20.19 -29.06 -2.21
N ASP A 254 -20.69 -28.92 -3.42
CA ASP A 254 -20.23 -29.67 -4.59
C ASP A 254 -19.06 -28.96 -5.27
N THR A 255 -19.21 -27.64 -5.50
CA THR A 255 -18.13 -26.82 -6.08
C THR A 255 -18.02 -25.47 -5.41
N ILE A 256 -16.78 -24.97 -5.33
CA ILE A 256 -16.42 -23.60 -4.94
C ILE A 256 -15.51 -23.06 -6.04
N GLU A 257 -16.03 -22.14 -6.83
CA GLU A 257 -15.30 -21.48 -7.90
C GLU A 257 -14.96 -20.05 -7.48
N GLN A 258 -13.67 -19.75 -7.37
CA GLN A 258 -13.17 -18.38 -7.13
C GLN A 258 -13.06 -17.66 -8.47
N GLN A 259 -13.88 -16.63 -8.65
CA GLN A 259 -13.95 -15.87 -9.89
C GLN A 259 -12.99 -14.69 -9.82
N TRP A 260 -11.72 -14.97 -10.07
CA TRP A 260 -10.68 -13.95 -10.16
C TRP A 260 -10.97 -13.02 -11.34
N GLN A 261 -10.72 -11.73 -11.16
CA GLN A 261 -10.94 -10.71 -12.18
C GLN A 261 -12.42 -10.57 -12.64
N ARG A 262 -13.36 -10.96 -11.80
CA ARG A 262 -14.79 -10.73 -12.02
C ARG A 262 -15.33 -9.74 -11.00
N SER A 263 -15.99 -8.71 -11.51
CA SER A 263 -16.66 -7.69 -10.70
C SER A 263 -18.18 -7.85 -10.75
N PRO A 264 -18.89 -7.77 -9.61
CA PRO A 264 -20.35 -7.63 -9.64
C PRO A 264 -20.79 -6.23 -10.09
N MET A 265 -19.88 -5.26 -10.08
CA MET A 265 -20.13 -3.92 -10.61
C MET A 265 -20.16 -3.99 -12.14
N VAL A 266 -21.19 -3.43 -12.75
CA VAL A 266 -21.33 -3.36 -14.20
C VAL A 266 -20.52 -2.20 -14.76
N SER A 267 -20.05 -2.34 -16.01
CA SER A 267 -19.48 -1.19 -16.74
C SER A 267 -20.56 -0.15 -17.04
N TYR A 268 -20.19 1.10 -16.86
CA TYR A 268 -21.03 2.26 -17.20
C TYR A 268 -20.64 2.92 -18.51
N GLU A 269 -19.65 2.39 -19.24
CA GLU A 269 -19.16 2.95 -20.51
C GLU A 269 -20.28 3.23 -21.51
N ALA A 270 -21.19 2.26 -21.71
CA ALA A 270 -22.33 2.42 -22.64
C ALA A 270 -23.52 3.19 -22.03
N ARG A 271 -23.46 3.60 -20.75
CA ARG A 271 -24.57 4.23 -20.01
C ARG A 271 -24.36 5.69 -19.70
N LEU A 272 -23.14 6.17 -19.81
CA LEU A 272 -22.73 7.54 -19.52
C LEU A 272 -22.00 8.14 -20.71
N THR A 273 -22.27 9.42 -20.98
CA THR A 273 -21.42 10.23 -21.85
C THR A 273 -20.10 10.57 -21.11
N SER A 274 -19.10 11.08 -21.84
CA SER A 274 -17.87 11.56 -21.22
C SER A 274 -18.14 12.59 -20.14
N ASP A 275 -18.97 13.61 -20.42
CA ASP A 275 -19.30 14.67 -19.47
C ASP A 275 -20.02 14.13 -18.22
N GLN A 276 -20.93 13.17 -18.41
CA GLN A 276 -21.62 12.53 -17.27
C GLN A 276 -20.67 11.68 -16.44
N THR A 277 -19.65 11.08 -17.06
CA THR A 277 -18.60 10.35 -16.36
C THR A 277 -17.74 11.32 -15.57
N ASP A 278 -17.38 12.48 -16.17
CA ASP A 278 -16.64 13.54 -15.48
C ASP A 278 -17.42 14.08 -14.28
N ASP A 279 -18.71 14.36 -14.43
CA ASP A 279 -19.58 14.78 -13.34
C ASP A 279 -19.61 13.76 -12.19
N LEU A 280 -19.78 12.48 -12.52
CA LEU A 280 -19.82 11.42 -11.52
C LEU A 280 -18.45 11.24 -10.82
N VAL A 281 -17.35 11.34 -11.56
CA VAL A 281 -15.99 11.31 -10.99
C VAL A 281 -15.78 12.52 -10.06
N ALA A 282 -16.20 13.73 -10.46
CA ALA A 282 -16.10 14.92 -9.62
C ALA A 282 -16.88 14.73 -8.29
N TYR A 283 -18.08 14.15 -8.33
CA TYR A 283 -18.83 13.79 -7.13
C TYR A 283 -18.04 12.80 -6.25
N LEU A 284 -17.56 11.70 -6.82
CA LEU A 284 -16.81 10.68 -6.06
C LEU A 284 -15.52 11.24 -5.47
N VAL A 285 -14.81 12.11 -6.20
CA VAL A 285 -13.61 12.80 -5.70
C VAL A 285 -13.97 13.76 -4.54
N SER A 286 -15.15 14.33 -4.51
CA SER A 286 -15.59 15.19 -3.41
C SER A 286 -15.85 14.44 -2.09
N LEU A 287 -16.08 13.12 -2.14
CA LEU A 287 -16.30 12.27 -0.97
C LEU A 287 -14.99 12.04 -0.21
N LYS A 288 -14.67 12.91 0.73
CA LYS A 288 -13.42 12.88 1.53
C LYS A 288 -13.60 12.29 2.93
N GLY A 289 -14.78 11.80 3.26
CA GLY A 289 -15.15 11.37 4.61
C GLY A 289 -15.52 12.56 5.51
N ALA A 290 -16.15 12.28 6.68
CA ALA A 290 -16.35 13.31 7.67
C ALA A 290 -15.00 13.77 8.21
N GLN A 291 -14.74 15.06 8.21
CA GLN A 291 -13.56 15.69 8.84
C GLN A 291 -13.71 15.73 10.34
#